data_b8174734789e7a5b92deb75a231181c1
#
_entry.id   b8174734789e7a5b92deb75a231181c1
#
_cell.length_a   1.000
_cell.length_b   1.000
_cell.length_c   1.000
_cell.angle_alpha   90.00
_cell.angle_beta   90.00
_cell.angle_gamma   90.00
#
_symmetry.space_group_name_H-M   'P 1'
#
loop_
_entity.id
_entity.type
_entity.pdbx_description
1 polymer ?
#
loop_
_entity_poly.entity_id
_entity_poly.type
_entity_poly.pdbx_seq_one_letter_code
_entity_poly.pdbx_strand_id
1 'polypeptide(L)'
;MTQYAPNPQQQTAQKPSNGLGLAGFVIGLVGLVISFIPLIGVVAWPLVILGIIFSSIGISKAVKGKATNKGLAITGLVVSIVGVGAIILWTAVIKTANDEITEEANREAVIVYEVTGDATNVDVTYSVFSDDNMSTKDETVATLPWTKEVKTKGYVKEGQLIVTTGEAGGSVTCKVTVDGKVVDEATATGQFELATCDSL
;
A
#
# COMPACT_ATOMS: atom_id res chain seq x y z
N MET A 1 9.97 74.05 -51.15
CA MET A 1 10.42 72.67 -51.01
C MET A 1 10.37 72.35 -49.54
N THR A 2 9.29 71.70 -49.03
CA THR A 2 9.08 71.33 -47.63
C THR A 2 9.64 69.98 -47.45
N GLN A 3 10.76 69.84 -46.67
CA GLN A 3 11.35 68.62 -46.28
C GLN A 3 10.49 67.97 -45.21
N TYR A 4 9.92 66.83 -45.54
CA TYR A 4 9.20 65.93 -44.56
C TYR A 4 10.21 65.25 -43.71
N ALA A 5 10.26 65.52 -42.38
CA ALA A 5 11.08 64.79 -41.42
C ALA A 5 10.50 63.39 -41.20
N PRO A 6 11.32 62.35 -41.16
CA PRO A 6 10.82 61.01 -40.86
C PRO A 6 10.33 60.93 -39.39
N ASN A 7 9.09 60.50 -39.24
CA ASN A 7 8.50 60.25 -37.93
C ASN A 7 9.30 59.18 -37.17
N PRO A 8 9.77 59.40 -35.91
CA PRO A 8 10.45 58.40 -35.15
C PRO A 8 9.43 57.26 -34.88
N GLN A 9 9.69 56.10 -35.44
CA GLN A 9 8.94 54.89 -35.17
C GLN A 9 8.89 54.68 -33.64
N GLN A 10 7.71 54.83 -33.06
CA GLN A 10 7.43 54.39 -31.70
C GLN A 10 7.75 52.92 -31.60
N GLN A 11 8.91 52.61 -31.02
CA GLN A 11 9.21 51.28 -30.56
C GLN A 11 8.15 50.92 -29.51
N THR A 12 7.16 50.12 -29.92
CA THR A 12 6.22 49.52 -29.00
C THR A 12 7.02 48.68 -28.00
N ALA A 13 7.18 49.22 -26.78
CA ALA A 13 7.80 48.52 -25.67
C ALA A 13 7.08 47.14 -25.50
N GLN A 14 7.78 46.06 -25.83
CA GLN A 14 7.22 44.71 -25.71
C GLN A 14 6.77 44.52 -24.26
N LYS A 15 5.46 44.32 -24.09
CA LYS A 15 4.85 44.05 -22.78
C LYS A 15 5.54 42.84 -22.14
N PRO A 16 6.07 42.94 -20.89
CA PRO A 16 6.80 41.85 -20.24
C PRO A 16 5.95 40.58 -20.18
N SER A 17 6.50 39.46 -20.65
CA SER A 17 5.80 38.16 -20.67
C SER A 17 6.03 37.41 -19.37
N ASN A 18 5.22 37.68 -18.36
CA ASN A 18 5.34 37.10 -17.03
C ASN A 18 4.58 35.76 -16.85
N GLY A 19 3.78 35.34 -17.83
CA GLY A 19 2.89 34.17 -17.71
C GLY A 19 3.59 32.86 -17.44
N LEU A 20 4.76 32.59 -18.02
CA LEU A 20 5.49 31.35 -17.84
C LEU A 20 6.08 31.18 -16.43
N GLY A 21 6.54 32.27 -15.82
CA GLY A 21 7.02 32.23 -14.44
C GLY A 21 5.88 31.99 -13.44
N LEU A 22 4.73 32.61 -13.67
CA LEU A 22 3.53 32.42 -12.86
C LEU A 22 2.98 30.99 -13.02
N ALA A 23 2.90 30.49 -14.25
CA ALA A 23 2.44 29.14 -14.52
C ALA A 23 3.35 28.09 -13.83
N GLY A 24 4.68 28.24 -13.91
CA GLY A 24 5.63 27.37 -13.25
C GLY A 24 5.47 27.37 -11.73
N PHE A 25 5.24 28.53 -11.12
CA PHE A 25 5.00 28.65 -9.68
C PHE A 25 3.69 27.96 -9.25
N VAL A 26 2.59 28.19 -9.95
CA VAL A 26 1.28 27.60 -9.64
C VAL A 26 1.32 26.07 -9.79
N ILE A 27 1.89 25.57 -10.88
CA ILE A 27 2.01 24.12 -11.13
C ILE A 27 2.93 23.48 -10.08
N GLY A 28 4.04 24.12 -9.72
CA GLY A 28 4.95 23.67 -8.68
C GLY A 28 4.28 23.60 -7.29
N LEU A 29 3.48 24.61 -6.96
CA LEU A 29 2.74 24.68 -5.69
C LEU A 29 1.66 23.56 -5.62
N VAL A 30 0.90 23.39 -6.69
CA VAL A 30 -0.11 22.31 -6.79
C VAL A 30 0.56 20.95 -6.69
N GLY A 31 1.67 20.74 -7.41
CA GLY A 31 2.45 19.51 -7.34
C GLY A 31 2.98 19.22 -5.92
N LEU A 32 3.44 20.26 -5.21
CA LEU A 32 3.88 20.12 -3.82
C LEU A 32 2.75 19.69 -2.89
N VAL A 33 1.56 20.29 -3.00
CA VAL A 33 0.40 19.91 -2.17
C VAL A 33 -0.04 18.47 -2.46
N ILE A 34 -0.08 18.09 -3.74
CA ILE A 34 -0.45 16.72 -4.16
C ILE A 34 0.59 15.68 -3.72
N SER A 35 1.87 16.06 -3.61
CA SER A 35 2.94 15.16 -3.20
C SER A 35 2.79 14.60 -1.77
N PHE A 36 1.98 15.23 -0.93
CA PHE A 36 1.67 14.73 0.43
C PHE A 36 0.67 13.57 0.42
N ILE A 37 0.01 13.27 -0.69
CA ILE A 37 -0.95 12.17 -0.78
C ILE A 37 -0.28 10.97 -1.47
N PRO A 38 0.08 9.88 -0.74
CA PRO A 38 0.91 8.79 -1.28
C PRO A 38 0.31 8.11 -2.52
N LEU A 39 -1.01 7.93 -2.55
CA LEU A 39 -1.72 7.28 -3.65
C LEU A 39 -1.72 8.09 -4.97
N ILE A 40 -1.58 9.42 -4.89
CA ILE A 40 -1.61 10.33 -6.05
C ILE A 40 -0.18 10.73 -6.45
N GLY A 41 0.83 10.30 -5.71
CA GLY A 41 2.24 10.65 -5.93
C GLY A 41 2.76 10.32 -7.34
N VAL A 42 2.22 9.28 -7.99
CA VAL A 42 2.58 8.93 -9.37
C VAL A 42 2.24 10.06 -10.34
N VAL A 43 1.12 10.78 -10.12
CA VAL A 43 0.70 11.93 -10.94
C VAL A 43 1.55 13.18 -10.65
N ALA A 44 2.16 13.28 -9.49
CA ALA A 44 3.00 14.40 -9.10
C ALA A 44 4.30 14.48 -9.92
N TRP A 45 4.85 13.36 -10.36
CA TRP A 45 6.10 13.29 -11.13
C TRP A 45 6.09 14.16 -12.40
N PRO A 46 5.13 14.00 -13.34
CA PRO A 46 5.08 14.83 -14.53
C PRO A 46 4.83 16.31 -14.21
N LEU A 47 4.03 16.63 -13.17
CA LEU A 47 3.77 18.02 -12.76
C LEU A 47 5.03 18.71 -12.24
N VAL A 48 5.84 18.03 -11.43
CA VAL A 48 7.09 18.58 -10.91
C VAL A 48 8.10 18.80 -12.02
N ILE A 49 8.22 17.89 -12.97
CA ILE A 49 9.10 18.03 -14.14
C ILE A 49 8.67 19.24 -14.99
N LEU A 50 7.38 19.38 -15.26
CA LEU A 50 6.85 20.55 -15.97
C LEU A 50 7.10 21.87 -15.21
N GLY A 51 6.97 21.85 -13.87
CA GLY A 51 7.29 22.98 -13.00
C GLY A 51 8.75 23.44 -13.14
N ILE A 52 9.69 22.49 -13.15
CA ILE A 52 11.12 22.77 -13.34
C ILE A 52 11.38 23.37 -14.73
N ILE A 53 10.80 22.80 -15.79
CA ILE A 53 10.97 23.27 -17.17
C ILE A 53 10.43 24.71 -17.31
N PHE A 54 9.21 24.97 -16.87
CA PHE A 54 8.61 26.30 -17.01
C PHE A 54 9.30 27.35 -16.14
N SER A 55 9.71 26.99 -14.92
CA SER A 55 10.50 27.88 -14.06
C SER A 55 11.85 28.22 -14.69
N SER A 56 12.54 27.26 -15.28
CA SER A 56 13.85 27.46 -15.94
C SER A 56 13.72 28.38 -17.17
N ILE A 57 12.66 28.19 -17.97
CA ILE A 57 12.38 29.08 -19.11
C ILE A 57 12.00 30.48 -18.62
N GLY A 58 11.24 30.57 -17.52
CA GLY A 58 10.88 31.82 -16.87
C GLY A 58 12.10 32.63 -16.41
N ILE A 59 13.06 31.97 -15.75
CA ILE A 59 14.33 32.57 -15.31
C ILE A 59 15.14 33.05 -16.53
N SER A 60 15.26 32.21 -17.58
CA SER A 60 15.98 32.56 -18.80
C SER A 60 15.41 33.81 -19.48
N LYS A 61 14.08 33.93 -19.54
CA LYS A 61 13.43 35.17 -20.08
C LYS A 61 13.64 36.38 -19.18
N ALA A 62 13.61 36.20 -17.85
CA ALA A 62 13.82 37.28 -16.90
C ALA A 62 15.26 37.81 -16.94
N VAL A 63 16.26 36.95 -17.08
CA VAL A 63 17.66 37.33 -17.23
C VAL A 63 17.90 38.09 -18.54
N LYS A 64 17.18 37.74 -19.61
CA LYS A 64 17.25 38.44 -20.91
C LYS A 64 16.42 39.73 -20.96
N GLY A 65 15.90 40.25 -19.84
CA GLY A 65 15.11 41.46 -19.76
C GLY A 65 13.70 41.37 -20.37
N LYS A 66 13.26 40.16 -20.78
CA LYS A 66 11.97 39.95 -21.44
C LYS A 66 10.82 39.65 -20.44
N ALA A 67 11.13 39.47 -19.14
CA ALA A 67 10.19 39.29 -18.04
C ALA A 67 10.65 40.04 -16.79
N THR A 68 9.71 40.57 -16.01
CA THR A 68 10.01 41.32 -14.77
C THR A 68 9.90 40.47 -13.52
N ASN A 69 9.35 39.27 -13.60
CA ASN A 69 9.07 38.37 -12.45
C ASN A 69 10.19 37.41 -12.16
N LYS A 70 11.45 37.87 -12.08
CA LYS A 70 12.62 37.03 -11.78
C LYS A 70 12.49 36.31 -10.44
N GLY A 71 11.99 37.01 -9.41
CA GLY A 71 11.79 36.46 -8.07
C GLY A 71 10.82 35.28 -8.07
N LEU A 72 9.67 35.44 -8.75
CA LEU A 72 8.64 34.37 -8.82
C LEU A 72 9.14 33.12 -9.56
N ALA A 73 9.94 33.30 -10.61
CA ALA A 73 10.52 32.18 -11.34
C ALA A 73 11.58 31.42 -10.49
N ILE A 74 12.37 32.14 -9.69
CA ILE A 74 13.34 31.53 -8.76
C ILE A 74 12.59 30.77 -7.64
N THR A 75 11.56 31.38 -7.07
CA THR A 75 10.75 30.72 -6.03
C THR A 75 10.09 29.44 -6.55
N GLY A 76 9.55 29.46 -7.78
CA GLY A 76 8.99 28.28 -8.42
C GLY A 76 10.01 27.16 -8.62
N LEU A 77 11.25 27.50 -8.98
CA LEU A 77 12.34 26.51 -9.09
C LEU A 77 12.70 25.91 -7.74
N VAL A 78 12.85 26.74 -6.69
CA VAL A 78 13.16 26.26 -5.33
C VAL A 78 12.07 25.34 -4.81
N VAL A 79 10.79 25.72 -4.97
CA VAL A 79 9.64 24.88 -4.58
C VAL A 79 9.65 23.54 -5.31
N SER A 80 9.97 23.53 -6.62
CA SER A 80 10.07 22.29 -7.39
C SER A 80 11.21 21.39 -6.91
N ILE A 81 12.37 21.95 -6.57
CA ILE A 81 13.51 21.18 -6.04
C ILE A 81 13.15 20.57 -4.67
N VAL A 82 12.50 21.33 -3.80
CA VAL A 82 12.01 20.83 -2.51
C VAL A 82 10.99 19.70 -2.72
N GLY A 83 10.08 19.85 -3.70
CA GLY A 83 9.14 18.80 -4.10
C GLY A 83 9.82 17.50 -4.55
N VAL A 84 10.88 17.59 -5.36
CA VAL A 84 11.68 16.41 -5.75
C VAL A 84 12.31 15.75 -4.53
N GLY A 85 12.89 16.53 -3.61
CA GLY A 85 13.46 16.01 -2.36
C GLY A 85 12.42 15.27 -1.51
N ALA A 86 11.22 15.82 -1.40
CA ALA A 86 10.10 15.20 -0.69
C ALA A 86 9.68 13.86 -1.35
N ILE A 87 9.60 13.80 -2.68
CA ILE A 87 9.26 12.56 -3.40
C ILE A 87 10.32 11.48 -3.17
N ILE A 88 11.60 11.83 -3.22
CA ILE A 88 12.70 10.88 -2.97
C ILE A 88 12.63 10.35 -1.54
N LEU A 89 12.38 11.23 -0.57
CA LEU A 89 12.24 10.83 0.83
C LEU A 89 11.04 9.87 1.02
N TRP A 90 9.90 10.21 0.44
CA TRP A 90 8.70 9.37 0.49
C TRP A 90 8.89 8.01 -0.18
N THR A 91 9.58 7.96 -1.34
CA THR A 91 9.86 6.68 -2.00
C THR A 91 10.78 5.78 -1.16
N ALA A 92 11.72 6.36 -0.42
CA ALA A 92 12.55 5.58 0.51
C ALA A 92 11.70 4.99 1.66
N VAL A 93 10.84 5.82 2.28
CA VAL A 93 9.95 5.37 3.37
C VAL A 93 8.96 4.30 2.89
N ILE A 94 8.34 4.51 1.72
CA ILE A 94 7.39 3.54 1.14
C ILE A 94 8.08 2.21 0.79
N LYS A 95 9.32 2.24 0.27
CA LYS A 95 10.08 1.02 0.02
C LYS A 95 10.28 0.21 1.30
N THR A 96 10.77 0.84 2.36
CA THR A 96 10.98 0.14 3.63
C THR A 96 9.69 -0.48 4.15
N ALA A 97 8.57 0.26 4.12
CA ALA A 97 7.27 -0.27 4.53
C ALA A 97 6.78 -1.42 3.63
N ASN A 98 6.98 -1.33 2.32
CA ASN A 98 6.60 -2.39 1.39
C ASN A 98 7.48 -3.65 1.55
N ASP A 99 8.77 -3.47 1.83
CA ASP A 99 9.69 -4.58 2.05
C ASP A 99 9.27 -5.36 3.32
N GLU A 100 8.95 -4.69 4.42
CA GLU A 100 8.43 -5.31 5.64
C GLU A 100 7.11 -6.06 5.39
N ILE A 101 6.15 -5.43 4.69
CA ILE A 101 4.87 -6.06 4.35
C ILE A 101 5.08 -7.27 3.43
N THR A 102 5.98 -7.17 2.46
CA THR A 102 6.26 -8.25 1.51
C THR A 102 7.01 -9.40 2.18
N GLU A 103 7.92 -9.12 3.10
CA GLU A 103 8.61 -10.15 3.90
C GLU A 103 7.61 -10.89 4.79
N GLU A 104 6.71 -10.19 5.48
CA GLU A 104 5.68 -10.82 6.31
C GLU A 104 4.68 -11.65 5.49
N ALA A 105 4.30 -11.17 4.30
CA ALA A 105 3.46 -11.94 3.38
C ALA A 105 4.17 -13.17 2.81
N ASN A 106 5.48 -13.10 2.61
CA ASN A 106 6.28 -14.21 2.09
C ASN A 106 6.72 -15.21 3.20
N ARG A 107 6.59 -14.85 4.47
CA ARG A 107 6.92 -15.71 5.58
C ARG A 107 5.93 -16.88 5.63
N GLU A 108 6.45 -18.10 5.53
CA GLU A 108 5.67 -19.31 5.72
C GLU A 108 5.28 -19.42 7.19
N ALA A 109 4.00 -19.66 7.49
CA ALA A 109 3.51 -19.99 8.81
C ALA A 109 3.06 -21.45 8.84
N VAL A 110 3.27 -22.10 9.96
CA VAL A 110 2.86 -23.49 10.20
C VAL A 110 1.68 -23.49 11.14
N ILE A 111 0.53 -24.00 10.67
CA ILE A 111 -0.68 -24.18 11.46
C ILE A 111 -0.78 -25.67 11.80
N VAL A 112 -0.86 -25.99 13.10
CA VAL A 112 -1.08 -27.32 13.58
C VAL A 112 -2.46 -27.43 14.20
N TYR A 113 -3.28 -28.27 13.61
CA TYR A 113 -4.59 -28.65 14.12
C TYR A 113 -4.43 -29.93 14.95
N GLU A 114 -4.95 -29.95 16.17
CA GLU A 114 -4.93 -31.09 17.06
C GLU A 114 -6.33 -31.35 17.61
N VAL A 115 -6.76 -32.60 17.57
CA VAL A 115 -8.01 -33.05 18.19
C VAL A 115 -7.69 -34.19 19.16
N THR A 116 -8.11 -33.99 20.41
CA THR A 116 -7.93 -34.98 21.47
C THR A 116 -9.29 -35.31 22.13
N GLY A 117 -9.35 -36.38 22.87
CA GLY A 117 -10.57 -36.78 23.57
C GLY A 117 -10.80 -38.29 23.53
N ASP A 118 -12.00 -38.71 23.94
CA ASP A 118 -12.44 -40.10 23.97
C ASP A 118 -13.55 -40.45 22.98
N ALA A 119 -14.04 -39.41 22.24
CA ALA A 119 -15.04 -39.64 21.20
C ALA A 119 -14.47 -40.45 20.04
N THR A 120 -15.34 -41.18 19.35
CA THR A 120 -15.03 -42.01 18.19
C THR A 120 -15.88 -41.58 16.98
N ASN A 121 -15.34 -41.81 15.77
CA ASN A 121 -16.01 -41.42 14.53
C ASN A 121 -16.43 -39.94 14.55
N VAL A 122 -15.45 -39.09 14.79
CA VAL A 122 -15.63 -37.64 14.81
C VAL A 122 -15.44 -37.05 13.40
N ASP A 123 -16.24 -36.06 13.03
CA ASP A 123 -16.07 -35.34 11.81
C ASP A 123 -15.22 -34.09 12.07
N VAL A 124 -14.13 -33.97 11.30
CA VAL A 124 -13.13 -32.89 11.43
C VAL A 124 -13.12 -32.07 10.15
N THR A 125 -13.45 -30.81 10.26
CA THR A 125 -13.34 -29.83 9.18
C THR A 125 -12.24 -28.84 9.50
N TYR A 126 -11.26 -28.67 8.62
CA TYR A 126 -10.13 -27.80 8.84
C TYR A 126 -9.77 -26.99 7.60
N SER A 127 -9.21 -25.79 7.81
CA SER A 127 -8.74 -24.93 6.74
C SER A 127 -7.43 -25.43 6.15
N VAL A 128 -7.32 -25.36 4.84
CA VAL A 128 -6.08 -25.57 4.06
C VAL A 128 -5.85 -24.40 3.12
N PHE A 129 -4.60 -24.14 2.80
CA PHE A 129 -4.20 -22.99 1.98
C PHE A 129 -3.46 -23.46 0.73
N SER A 130 -3.80 -22.87 -0.40
CA SER A 130 -3.13 -23.10 -1.67
C SER A 130 -3.15 -21.79 -2.47
N ASP A 131 -1.98 -21.29 -2.86
CA ASP A 131 -1.81 -20.10 -3.70
C ASP A 131 -2.65 -18.89 -3.20
N ASP A 132 -2.51 -18.54 -1.91
CA ASP A 132 -3.23 -17.46 -1.22
C ASP A 132 -4.76 -17.66 -1.14
N ASN A 133 -5.26 -18.86 -1.49
CA ASN A 133 -6.67 -19.19 -1.33
C ASN A 133 -6.86 -20.12 -0.14
N MET A 134 -7.81 -19.79 0.73
CA MET A 134 -8.28 -20.64 1.80
C MET A 134 -9.40 -21.55 1.28
N SER A 135 -9.33 -22.82 1.61
CA SER A 135 -10.39 -23.80 1.40
C SER A 135 -10.52 -24.70 2.63
N THR A 136 -11.60 -25.44 2.76
CA THR A 136 -11.81 -26.38 3.85
C THR A 136 -11.72 -27.81 3.36
N LYS A 137 -11.25 -28.69 4.25
CA LYS A 137 -11.30 -30.14 4.06
C LYS A 137 -12.04 -30.79 5.21
N ASP A 138 -12.79 -31.83 4.86
CA ASP A 138 -13.55 -32.66 5.80
C ASP A 138 -12.94 -34.05 5.84
N GLU A 139 -12.75 -34.56 7.04
CA GLU A 139 -12.25 -35.92 7.28
C GLU A 139 -13.05 -36.54 8.44
N THR A 140 -13.52 -37.79 8.28
CA THR A 140 -14.08 -38.55 9.41
C THR A 140 -12.95 -39.34 10.06
N VAL A 141 -12.72 -39.10 11.36
CA VAL A 141 -11.65 -39.67 12.14
C VAL A 141 -12.22 -40.72 13.08
N ALA A 142 -11.82 -41.98 12.90
CA ALA A 142 -12.35 -43.10 13.67
C ALA A 142 -11.90 -43.08 15.16
N THR A 143 -10.67 -42.66 15.41
CA THR A 143 -10.08 -42.65 16.76
C THR A 143 -9.20 -41.43 16.97
N LEU A 144 -9.20 -40.87 18.17
CA LEU A 144 -8.33 -39.82 18.62
C LEU A 144 -7.08 -40.37 19.34
N PRO A 145 -5.98 -39.60 19.42
CA PRO A 145 -5.80 -38.26 18.93
C PRO A 145 -5.58 -38.17 17.42
N TRP A 146 -5.94 -37.04 16.82
CA TRP A 146 -5.69 -36.68 15.44
C TRP A 146 -4.92 -35.37 15.35
N THR A 147 -3.98 -35.27 14.43
CA THR A 147 -3.15 -34.08 14.24
C THR A 147 -2.92 -33.83 12.74
N LYS A 148 -2.97 -32.58 12.33
CA LYS A 148 -2.71 -32.15 10.96
C LYS A 148 -1.87 -30.89 10.94
N GLU A 149 -0.77 -30.93 10.19
CA GLU A 149 0.06 -29.76 9.91
C GLU A 149 -0.32 -29.19 8.53
N VAL A 150 -0.54 -27.89 8.48
CA VAL A 150 -0.82 -27.13 7.26
C VAL A 150 0.12 -25.96 7.21
N LYS A 151 0.74 -25.76 6.04
CA LYS A 151 1.58 -24.60 5.79
C LYS A 151 0.78 -23.56 5.02
N THR A 152 0.88 -22.32 5.46
CA THR A 152 0.28 -21.16 4.78
C THR A 152 1.34 -20.14 4.47
N LYS A 153 1.12 -19.38 3.39
CA LYS A 153 1.92 -18.26 2.95
C LYS A 153 0.97 -17.15 2.53
N GLY A 154 1.33 -15.92 2.70
CA GLY A 154 0.44 -14.80 2.37
C GLY A 154 0.11 -13.97 3.60
N TYR A 155 -0.87 -13.09 3.44
CA TYR A 155 -1.34 -12.19 4.50
C TYR A 155 -2.31 -12.88 5.46
N VAL A 156 -3.02 -13.91 5.00
CA VAL A 156 -3.98 -14.67 5.80
C VAL A 156 -3.26 -15.89 6.36
N LYS A 157 -3.01 -15.87 7.66
CA LYS A 157 -2.39 -16.98 8.43
C LYS A 157 -3.37 -17.52 9.47
N GLU A 158 -4.66 -17.40 9.18
CA GLU A 158 -5.75 -17.77 10.05
C GLU A 158 -6.24 -19.18 9.70
N GLY A 159 -6.38 -20.04 10.69
CA GLY A 159 -6.85 -21.39 10.52
C GLY A 159 -8.12 -21.63 11.33
N GLN A 160 -9.03 -22.41 10.78
CA GLN A 160 -10.25 -22.84 11.46
C GLN A 160 -10.24 -24.37 11.58
N LEU A 161 -10.62 -24.86 12.76
CA LEU A 161 -10.81 -26.26 13.06
C LEU A 161 -12.17 -26.44 13.71
N ILE A 162 -13.02 -27.22 13.07
CA ILE A 162 -14.34 -27.58 13.58
C ILE A 162 -14.35 -29.10 13.78
N VAL A 163 -14.79 -29.53 14.94
CA VAL A 163 -14.89 -30.94 15.28
C VAL A 163 -16.29 -31.27 15.79
N THR A 164 -16.94 -32.22 15.15
CA THR A 164 -18.27 -32.67 15.56
C THR A 164 -18.19 -34.09 16.08
N THR A 165 -18.74 -34.34 17.29
CA THR A 165 -18.84 -35.69 17.86
C THR A 165 -19.88 -36.52 17.10
N GLY A 166 -19.62 -37.80 16.97
CA GLY A 166 -20.55 -38.72 16.32
C GLY A 166 -21.73 -39.16 17.21
N GLU A 167 -22.49 -40.13 16.70
CA GLU A 167 -23.67 -40.72 17.38
C GLU A 167 -23.32 -41.38 18.73
N ALA A 168 -22.10 -41.92 18.87
CA ALA A 168 -21.65 -42.50 20.13
C ALA A 168 -21.46 -41.47 21.24
N GLY A 169 -21.36 -40.20 20.90
CA GLY A 169 -20.99 -39.11 21.82
C GLY A 169 -19.53 -39.18 22.25
N GLY A 170 -19.26 -38.68 23.44
CA GLY A 170 -17.92 -38.55 24.00
C GLY A 170 -17.48 -37.13 24.16
N SER A 171 -16.23 -36.91 24.45
CA SER A 171 -15.62 -35.59 24.58
C SER A 171 -14.57 -35.37 23.49
N VAL A 172 -14.53 -34.17 22.91
CA VAL A 172 -13.51 -33.73 21.97
C VAL A 172 -12.97 -32.38 22.41
N THR A 173 -11.66 -32.21 22.29
CA THR A 173 -10.99 -30.94 22.46
C THR A 173 -10.26 -30.65 21.18
N CYS A 174 -10.61 -29.52 20.50
CA CYS A 174 -9.84 -28.97 19.40
C CYS A 174 -8.78 -28.02 19.93
N LYS A 175 -7.64 -27.95 19.25
CA LYS A 175 -6.58 -26.99 19.53
C LYS A 175 -5.93 -26.55 18.23
N VAL A 176 -5.76 -25.23 18.07
CA VAL A 176 -5.07 -24.62 16.92
C VAL A 176 -3.79 -23.98 17.42
N THR A 177 -2.69 -24.32 16.79
CA THR A 177 -1.36 -23.77 17.08
C THR A 177 -0.79 -23.14 15.82
N VAL A 178 -0.34 -21.88 15.90
CA VAL A 178 0.32 -21.15 14.80
C VAL A 178 1.75 -20.85 15.20
N ASP A 179 2.71 -21.28 14.37
CA ASP A 179 4.16 -21.11 14.62
C ASP A 179 4.58 -21.56 16.03
N GLY A 180 4.01 -22.67 16.53
CA GLY A 180 4.30 -23.23 17.84
C GLY A 180 3.59 -22.56 19.02
N LYS A 181 2.77 -21.52 18.79
CA LYS A 181 1.97 -20.87 19.81
C LYS A 181 0.52 -21.32 19.72
N VAL A 182 -0.04 -21.82 20.82
CA VAL A 182 -1.48 -22.13 20.92
C VAL A 182 -2.24 -20.81 20.82
N VAL A 183 -3.17 -20.75 19.88
CA VAL A 183 -3.99 -19.55 19.61
C VAL A 183 -5.42 -19.74 20.06
N ASP A 184 -5.94 -20.98 19.99
CA ASP A 184 -7.28 -21.28 20.50
C ASP A 184 -7.40 -22.76 20.92
N GLU A 185 -8.28 -23.00 21.90
CA GLU A 185 -8.60 -24.35 22.39
C GLU A 185 -10.05 -24.38 22.90
N ALA A 186 -10.83 -25.36 22.46
CA ALA A 186 -12.23 -25.50 22.84
C ALA A 186 -12.58 -26.99 23.03
N THR A 187 -13.54 -27.25 23.91
CA THR A 187 -14.01 -28.62 24.22
C THR A 187 -15.51 -28.71 24.08
N ALA A 188 -15.97 -29.79 23.46
CA ALA A 188 -17.39 -30.17 23.41
C ALA A 188 -17.57 -31.59 23.94
N THR A 189 -18.73 -31.85 24.57
CA THR A 189 -19.05 -33.18 25.17
C THR A 189 -20.52 -33.50 24.93
N GLY A 190 -20.77 -34.65 24.38
CA GLY A 190 -22.12 -35.14 24.08
C GLY A 190 -22.19 -35.80 22.70
N GLN A 191 -23.42 -36.05 22.23
CA GLN A 191 -23.70 -36.57 20.90
C GLN A 191 -23.93 -35.37 19.95
N PHE A 192 -23.30 -35.39 18.79
CA PHE A 192 -23.43 -34.33 17.76
C PHE A 192 -23.09 -32.90 18.26
N GLU A 193 -22.25 -32.85 19.28
CA GLU A 193 -21.75 -31.57 19.81
C GLU A 193 -20.57 -31.06 18.99
N LEU A 194 -20.45 -29.75 18.93
CA LEU A 194 -19.50 -29.06 18.08
C LEU A 194 -18.46 -28.30 18.92
N ALA A 195 -17.18 -28.59 18.71
CA ALA A 195 -16.07 -27.74 19.17
C ALA A 195 -15.50 -26.97 18.00
N THR A 196 -15.35 -25.63 18.14
CA THR A 196 -14.79 -24.76 17.13
C THR A 196 -13.58 -24.04 17.70
N CYS A 197 -12.47 -24.10 16.99
CA CYS A 197 -11.22 -23.42 17.32
C CYS A 197 -10.80 -22.56 16.13
N ASP A 198 -10.60 -21.25 16.36
CA ASP A 198 -10.23 -20.28 15.34
C ASP A 198 -8.93 -19.57 15.71
N SER A 199 -8.11 -19.24 14.71
CA SER A 199 -6.90 -18.44 14.92
C SER A 199 -7.10 -16.98 14.49
N LEU A 200 -8.21 -16.36 14.87
CA LEU A 200 -8.51 -14.96 14.61
C LEU A 200 -7.58 -14.00 15.38
#